data_643dc2859058bc270493c289fac97b86
#
_entry.id   643dc2859058bc270493c289fac97b86
#
_cell.length_a   1.000
_cell.length_b   1.000
_cell.length_c   1.000
_cell.angle_alpha   90.00
_cell.angle_beta   90.00
_cell.angle_gamma   90.00
#
_symmetry.space_group_name_H-M   'P 1'
#
loop_
_entity.id
_entity.type
_entity.pdbx_description
1 polymer ?
#
loop_
_entity_poly.entity_id
_entity_poly.type
_entity_poly.pdbx_seq_one_letter_code
_entity_poly.pdbx_strand_id
1 'polypeptide(L)'
;MESSDNQKLTCSFCGKNQEDVKKLIAGPSVYICDECVDLCNDIIEEEIKADDPDTLNELPSPAEIFSQLDDYVIGQEKAKKVLSVAVYNHYKRLKNQSNKDAVELQKSNVLLLGPTGSGKTLLAQTLARILNVPFTIADATTLTEAGYVGEDVENIIQKLLQKCDYCLLYTSPSPRDA
;
A
#
# COMPACT_ATOMS: atom_id res chain seq x y z
N MET A 1 -54.12 -21.02 -10.80
CA MET A 1 -54.05 -20.34 -9.48
C MET A 1 -52.62 -20.43 -9.00
N GLU A 2 -51.80 -19.50 -9.43
CA GLU A 2 -50.40 -19.43 -8.99
C GLU A 2 -50.35 -18.46 -7.82
N SER A 3 -50.06 -19.01 -6.67
CA SER A 3 -49.84 -18.25 -5.44
C SER A 3 -48.52 -17.53 -5.56
N SER A 4 -48.57 -16.25 -5.86
CA SER A 4 -47.44 -15.34 -5.75
C SER A 4 -47.11 -15.19 -4.27
N ASP A 5 -46.26 -16.06 -3.79
CA ASP A 5 -45.64 -15.91 -2.45
C ASP A 5 -44.66 -14.73 -2.53
N ASN A 6 -45.18 -13.56 -2.18
CA ASN A 6 -44.43 -12.33 -2.12
C ASN A 6 -43.51 -12.42 -0.84
N GLN A 7 -42.45 -13.22 -0.95
CA GLN A 7 -41.46 -13.29 0.09
C GLN A 7 -40.83 -11.89 0.23
N LYS A 8 -41.26 -11.16 1.26
CA LYS A 8 -40.64 -9.90 1.64
C LYS A 8 -39.17 -10.16 1.90
N LEU A 9 -38.32 -9.70 0.99
CA LEU A 9 -36.86 -9.79 1.14
C LEU A 9 -36.44 -8.91 2.30
N THR A 10 -35.80 -9.51 3.28
CA THR A 10 -35.31 -8.81 4.48
C THR A 10 -33.80 -8.95 4.59
N CYS A 11 -33.16 -7.92 5.12
CA CYS A 11 -31.74 -7.99 5.44
C CYS A 11 -31.51 -9.07 6.53
N SER A 12 -30.66 -10.04 6.24
CA SER A 12 -30.33 -11.12 7.18
C SER A 12 -29.51 -10.64 8.39
N PHE A 13 -28.98 -9.42 8.33
CA PHE A 13 -28.12 -8.83 9.35
C PHE A 13 -28.92 -8.00 10.36
N CYS A 14 -29.76 -7.07 9.89
CA CYS A 14 -30.53 -6.16 10.74
C CYS A 14 -32.04 -6.40 10.71
N GLY A 15 -32.56 -7.27 9.83
CA GLY A 15 -33.99 -7.60 9.72
C GLY A 15 -34.84 -6.56 8.99
N LYS A 16 -34.29 -5.45 8.49
CA LYS A 16 -35.04 -4.42 7.75
C LYS A 16 -35.54 -4.98 6.42
N ASN A 17 -36.74 -4.54 5.99
CA ASN A 17 -37.31 -4.94 4.71
C ASN A 17 -36.68 -4.17 3.56
N GLN A 18 -36.83 -4.69 2.35
CA GLN A 18 -36.34 -4.05 1.13
C GLN A 18 -36.91 -2.64 0.91
N GLU A 19 -38.10 -2.36 1.43
CA GLU A 19 -38.78 -1.05 1.32
C GLU A 19 -38.17 0.00 2.26
N ASP A 20 -37.47 -0.44 3.34
CA ASP A 20 -36.90 0.43 4.38
C ASP A 20 -35.43 0.77 4.11
N VAL A 21 -34.81 0.21 3.07
CA VAL A 21 -33.39 0.36 2.74
C VAL A 21 -33.22 0.84 1.29
N LYS A 22 -32.14 1.57 1.02
CA LYS A 22 -31.88 2.08 -0.34
C LYS A 22 -31.51 0.96 -1.31
N LYS A 23 -30.79 -0.04 -0.82
CA LYS A 23 -30.32 -1.16 -1.63
C LYS A 23 -30.19 -2.43 -0.80
N LEU A 24 -30.63 -3.54 -1.37
CA LEU A 24 -30.47 -4.86 -0.80
C LEU A 24 -29.62 -5.71 -1.74
N ILE A 25 -28.51 -6.21 -1.25
CA ILE A 25 -27.56 -7.06 -2.00
C ILE A 25 -27.91 -8.51 -1.69
N ALA A 26 -28.13 -9.30 -2.73
CA ALA A 26 -28.49 -10.71 -2.62
C ALA A 26 -27.24 -11.59 -2.72
N GLY A 27 -27.04 -12.46 -1.74
CA GLY A 27 -26.12 -13.58 -1.76
C GLY A 27 -26.84 -14.92 -2.05
N PRO A 28 -26.11 -16.04 -2.03
CA PRO A 28 -26.69 -17.35 -2.37
C PRO A 28 -27.84 -17.78 -1.45
N SER A 29 -27.89 -17.31 -0.20
CA SER A 29 -28.94 -17.67 0.79
C SER A 29 -29.22 -16.54 1.78
N VAL A 30 -28.63 -15.35 1.56
CA VAL A 30 -28.66 -14.23 2.50
C VAL A 30 -28.79 -12.91 1.76
N TYR A 31 -29.33 -11.91 2.46
CA TYR A 31 -29.44 -10.55 1.96
C TYR A 31 -28.78 -9.59 2.93
N ILE A 32 -28.08 -8.58 2.43
CA ILE A 32 -27.47 -7.53 3.25
C ILE A 32 -27.87 -6.15 2.69
N CYS A 33 -28.25 -5.22 3.56
CA CYS A 33 -28.60 -3.87 3.15
C CYS A 33 -27.37 -2.96 3.12
N ASP A 34 -27.48 -1.83 2.42
CA ASP A 34 -26.46 -0.78 2.32
C ASP A 34 -26.00 -0.28 3.69
N GLU A 35 -26.90 -0.01 4.62
CA GLU A 35 -26.55 0.43 5.98
C GLU A 35 -25.67 -0.61 6.74
N CYS A 36 -25.97 -1.91 6.58
CA CYS A 36 -25.14 -2.95 7.19
C CYS A 36 -23.79 -3.12 6.51
N VAL A 37 -23.70 -2.87 5.21
CA VAL A 37 -22.43 -2.85 4.49
C VAL A 37 -21.57 -1.68 4.97
N ASP A 38 -22.13 -0.49 5.13
CA ASP A 38 -21.44 0.67 5.66
C ASP A 38 -20.94 0.41 7.09
N LEU A 39 -21.80 -0.15 7.96
CA LEU A 39 -21.39 -0.54 9.32
C LEU A 39 -20.25 -1.58 9.32
N CYS A 40 -20.30 -2.58 8.45
CA CYS A 40 -19.22 -3.56 8.33
C CYS A 40 -17.92 -2.91 7.85
N ASN A 41 -18.00 -1.97 6.91
CA ASN A 41 -16.83 -1.23 6.45
C ASN A 41 -16.22 -0.39 7.58
N ASP A 42 -17.06 0.31 8.37
CA ASP A 42 -16.59 1.11 9.51
C ASP A 42 -15.88 0.23 10.54
N ILE A 43 -16.43 -0.93 10.88
CA ILE A 43 -15.81 -1.89 11.82
C ILE A 43 -14.48 -2.41 11.26
N ILE A 44 -14.44 -2.79 10.00
CA ILE A 44 -13.22 -3.27 9.33
C ILE A 44 -12.16 -2.16 9.29
N GLU A 45 -12.56 -0.91 9.02
CA GLU A 45 -11.63 0.23 9.06
C GLU A 45 -11.11 0.50 10.47
N GLU A 46 -11.95 0.35 11.50
CA GLU A 46 -11.52 0.48 12.89
C GLU A 46 -10.56 -0.64 13.30
N GLU A 47 -10.82 -1.88 12.89
CA GLU A 47 -9.91 -3.01 13.13
C GLU A 47 -8.59 -2.85 12.39
N ILE A 48 -8.62 -2.44 11.11
CA ILE A 48 -7.40 -2.15 10.34
C ILE A 48 -6.60 -1.01 10.98
N LYS A 49 -7.27 0.03 11.51
CA LYS A 49 -6.62 1.11 12.25
C LYS A 49 -6.08 0.66 13.61
N ALA A 50 -6.68 -0.36 14.22
CA ALA A 50 -6.22 -0.92 15.50
C ALA A 50 -5.04 -1.88 15.33
N ASP A 51 -5.00 -2.62 14.21
CA ASP A 51 -3.90 -3.50 13.84
C ASP A 51 -2.73 -2.75 13.16
N ASP A 52 -2.99 -1.52 12.70
CA ASP A 52 -1.95 -0.60 12.23
C ASP A 52 -1.71 0.45 13.33
N PRO A 53 -0.92 0.11 14.36
CA PRO A 53 -0.55 1.09 15.36
C PRO A 53 0.14 2.20 14.60
N ASP A 54 -0.45 3.33 14.55
CA ASP A 54 -0.04 4.70 14.21
C ASP A 54 1.44 4.92 13.75
N THR A 55 2.00 3.91 13.08
CA THR A 55 3.38 3.90 12.60
C THR A 55 3.63 4.92 11.49
N LEU A 56 2.55 5.43 10.88
CA LEU A 56 2.61 6.56 9.95
C LEU A 56 2.52 7.92 10.65
N ASN A 57 2.14 7.98 11.93
CA ASN A 57 2.04 9.25 12.65
C ASN A 57 3.37 9.78 13.16
N GLU A 58 4.35 8.90 13.40
CA GLU A 58 5.72 9.29 13.74
C GLU A 58 6.70 8.75 12.71
N LEU A 59 6.70 9.38 11.54
CA LEU A 59 7.74 9.12 10.57
C LEU A 59 9.10 9.39 11.21
N PRO A 60 9.99 8.40 11.31
CA PRO A 60 11.28 8.62 11.93
C PRO A 60 12.03 9.76 11.21
N SER A 61 12.64 10.61 11.96
CA SER A 61 13.41 11.74 11.41
C SER A 61 14.56 11.23 10.51
N PRO A 62 15.04 12.02 9.57
CA PRO A 62 16.18 11.62 8.74
C PRO A 62 17.42 11.23 9.54
N ALA A 63 17.60 11.80 10.73
CA ALA A 63 18.71 11.46 11.63
C ALA A 63 18.53 10.07 12.25
N GLU A 64 17.33 9.71 12.64
CA GLU A 64 17.01 8.38 13.16
C GLU A 64 17.12 7.30 12.09
N ILE A 65 16.60 7.55 10.88
CA ILE A 65 16.78 6.65 9.73
C ILE A 65 18.27 6.44 9.44
N PHE A 66 19.05 7.52 9.48
CA PHE A 66 20.49 7.45 9.27
C PHE A 66 21.17 6.60 10.35
N SER A 67 20.85 6.81 11.63
CA SER A 67 21.40 6.05 12.74
C SER A 67 21.09 4.56 12.61
N GLN A 68 19.84 4.21 12.30
CA GLN A 68 19.46 2.82 12.09
C GLN A 68 20.14 2.19 10.87
N LEU A 69 20.37 2.95 9.80
CA LEU A 69 21.16 2.46 8.65
C LEU A 69 22.63 2.25 9.03
N ASP A 70 23.16 3.05 9.94
CA ASP A 70 24.57 2.96 10.40
C ASP A 70 24.83 1.67 11.17
N ASP A 71 23.84 1.16 11.88
CA ASP A 71 23.92 -0.11 12.62
C ASP A 71 24.10 -1.32 11.69
N TYR A 72 23.60 -1.26 10.45
CA TYR A 72 23.63 -2.39 9.52
C TYR A 72 24.64 -2.24 8.39
N VAL A 73 24.99 -1.02 8.01
CA VAL A 73 25.85 -0.74 6.85
C VAL A 73 27.06 0.05 7.27
N ILE A 74 28.24 -0.54 7.16
CA ILE A 74 29.50 0.10 7.50
C ILE A 74 29.92 1.08 6.41
N GLY A 75 30.29 2.31 6.79
CA GLY A 75 30.70 3.36 5.87
C GLY A 75 29.54 3.92 5.03
N GLN A 76 29.82 4.44 3.84
CA GLN A 76 28.80 4.98 2.91
C GLN A 76 27.98 6.16 3.49
N GLU A 77 28.54 6.98 4.38
CA GLU A 77 27.82 8.05 5.07
C GLU A 77 27.04 8.98 4.15
N LYS A 78 27.64 9.35 3.00
CA LYS A 78 27.00 10.24 2.02
C LYS A 78 25.75 9.59 1.43
N ALA A 79 25.80 8.30 1.07
CA ALA A 79 24.67 7.57 0.52
C ALA A 79 23.56 7.42 1.57
N LYS A 80 23.91 7.07 2.82
CA LYS A 80 22.94 6.97 3.92
C LYS A 80 22.22 8.29 4.16
N LYS A 81 22.94 9.42 4.22
CA LYS A 81 22.32 10.76 4.39
C LYS A 81 21.32 11.08 3.28
N VAL A 82 21.72 10.88 2.02
CA VAL A 82 20.86 11.16 0.86
C VAL A 82 19.60 10.28 0.88
N LEU A 83 19.77 8.98 1.15
CA LEU A 83 18.65 8.03 1.23
C LEU A 83 17.70 8.37 2.38
N SER A 84 18.21 8.67 3.56
CA SER A 84 17.38 9.03 4.72
C SER A 84 16.50 10.26 4.44
N VAL A 85 17.06 11.29 3.81
CA VAL A 85 16.31 12.49 3.44
C VAL A 85 15.31 12.21 2.31
N ALA A 86 15.72 11.46 1.28
CA ALA A 86 14.86 11.13 0.15
C ALA A 86 13.62 10.34 0.59
N VAL A 87 13.80 9.36 1.46
CA VAL A 87 12.71 8.55 2.00
C VAL A 87 11.80 9.37 2.90
N TYR A 88 12.36 10.16 3.80
CA TYR A 88 11.56 11.05 4.64
C TYR A 88 10.67 11.99 3.79
N ASN A 89 11.25 12.60 2.76
CA ASN A 89 10.50 13.46 1.85
C ASN A 89 9.40 12.70 1.09
N HIS A 90 9.66 11.44 0.70
CA HIS A 90 8.67 10.59 0.05
C HIS A 90 7.44 10.37 0.94
N TYR A 91 7.65 9.94 2.19
CA TYR A 91 6.54 9.71 3.12
C TYR A 91 5.84 11.01 3.53
N LYS A 92 6.59 12.09 3.74
CA LYS A 92 6.01 13.40 4.02
C LYS A 92 5.11 13.87 2.87
N ARG A 93 5.50 13.58 1.64
CA ARG A 93 4.66 13.85 0.47
C ARG A 93 3.37 13.06 0.50
N LEU A 94 3.43 11.74 0.77
CA LEU A 94 2.24 10.89 0.86
C LEU A 94 1.28 11.40 1.94
N LYS A 95 1.80 11.79 3.11
CA LYS A 95 0.99 12.34 4.21
C LYS A 95 0.36 13.69 3.84
N ASN A 96 1.04 14.51 3.05
CA ASN A 96 0.57 15.85 2.68
C ASN A 96 -0.34 15.87 1.44
N GLN A 97 -0.50 14.78 0.71
CA GLN A 97 -1.39 14.72 -0.46
C GLN A 97 -2.85 15.02 -0.13
N SER A 98 -3.27 14.82 1.11
CA SER A 98 -4.62 15.13 1.58
C SER A 98 -4.87 16.62 1.86
N ASN A 99 -3.83 17.45 1.96
CA ASN A 99 -3.93 18.89 2.26
C ASN A 99 -3.77 19.71 0.99
N LYS A 100 -4.85 20.33 0.52
CA LYS A 100 -4.88 21.18 -0.69
C LYS A 100 -4.00 22.45 -0.60
N ASP A 101 -3.62 22.86 0.60
CA ASP A 101 -2.79 24.07 0.86
C ASP A 101 -1.30 23.73 1.13
N ALA A 102 -0.91 22.46 1.00
CA ALA A 102 0.46 22.05 1.25
C ALA A 102 1.36 22.32 0.05
N VAL A 103 2.63 22.69 0.32
CA VAL A 103 3.64 22.82 -0.71
C VAL A 103 3.82 21.48 -1.45
N GLU A 104 3.67 21.51 -2.76
CA GLU A 104 3.83 20.33 -3.61
C GLU A 104 5.29 19.84 -3.59
N LEU A 105 5.50 18.67 -2.99
CA LEU A 105 6.81 18.01 -2.99
C LEU A 105 6.93 17.13 -4.22
N GLN A 106 7.90 17.39 -5.07
CA GLN A 106 8.15 16.59 -6.26
C GLN A 106 8.57 15.17 -5.90
N LYS A 107 8.18 14.20 -6.74
CA LYS A 107 8.62 12.82 -6.66
C LYS A 107 10.10 12.73 -7.01
N SER A 108 10.92 12.12 -6.15
CA SER A 108 12.35 11.94 -6.41
C SER A 108 12.67 10.46 -6.59
N ASN A 109 13.47 10.16 -7.62
CA ASN A 109 14.07 8.84 -7.80
C ASN A 109 15.54 8.92 -7.36
N VAL A 110 16.03 7.87 -6.72
CA VAL A 110 17.42 7.80 -6.25
C VAL A 110 18.20 6.81 -7.12
N LEU A 111 19.31 7.27 -7.68
CA LEU A 111 20.23 6.45 -8.43
C LEU A 111 21.48 6.14 -7.58
N LEU A 112 21.73 4.85 -7.35
CA LEU A 112 22.92 4.37 -6.64
C LEU A 112 23.91 3.76 -7.64
N LEU A 113 25.07 4.40 -7.78
CA LEU A 113 26.16 3.95 -8.64
C LEU A 113 27.34 3.45 -7.79
N GLY A 114 27.95 2.35 -8.21
CA GLY A 114 29.11 1.79 -7.54
C GLY A 114 29.42 0.37 -8.02
N PRO A 115 30.61 -0.17 -7.70
CA PRO A 115 31.01 -1.52 -8.07
C PRO A 115 30.10 -2.58 -7.41
N THR A 116 30.14 -3.80 -7.95
CA THR A 116 29.47 -4.95 -7.34
C THR A 116 30.05 -5.17 -5.92
N GLY A 117 29.18 -5.53 -4.97
CA GLY A 117 29.59 -5.74 -3.59
C GLY A 117 29.70 -4.46 -2.72
N SER A 118 29.47 -3.26 -3.28
CA SER A 118 29.51 -1.99 -2.53
C SER A 118 28.32 -1.76 -1.59
N GLY A 119 27.40 -2.71 -1.44
CA GLY A 119 26.28 -2.63 -0.50
C GLY A 119 25.04 -1.88 -1.02
N LYS A 120 24.92 -1.57 -2.31
CA LYS A 120 23.75 -0.85 -2.88
C LYS A 120 22.43 -1.53 -2.56
N THR A 121 22.35 -2.81 -2.81
CA THR A 121 21.15 -3.61 -2.53
C THR A 121 20.89 -3.75 -1.03
N LEU A 122 21.96 -3.91 -0.23
CA LEU A 122 21.85 -3.98 1.22
C LEU A 122 21.26 -2.70 1.81
N LEU A 123 21.70 -1.53 1.34
CA LEU A 123 21.13 -0.24 1.74
C LEU A 123 19.62 -0.17 1.48
N ALA A 124 19.18 -0.57 0.28
CA ALA A 124 17.76 -0.55 -0.08
C ALA A 124 16.93 -1.55 0.74
N GLN A 125 17.44 -2.78 0.94
CA GLN A 125 16.79 -3.80 1.75
C GLN A 125 16.68 -3.41 3.22
N THR A 126 17.76 -2.85 3.78
CA THR A 126 17.75 -2.40 5.18
C THR A 126 16.77 -1.25 5.38
N LEU A 127 16.72 -0.31 4.44
CA LEU A 127 15.78 0.79 4.47
C LEU A 127 14.33 0.29 4.45
N ALA A 128 14.00 -0.66 3.58
CA ALA A 128 12.66 -1.25 3.51
C ALA A 128 12.28 -1.97 4.82
N ARG A 129 13.27 -2.62 5.47
CA ARG A 129 13.08 -3.26 6.78
C ARG A 129 12.82 -2.24 7.89
N ILE A 130 13.60 -1.15 7.94
CA ILE A 130 13.44 -0.07 8.92
C ILE A 130 12.04 0.55 8.83
N LEU A 131 11.54 0.72 7.61
CA LEU A 131 10.24 1.33 7.33
C LEU A 131 9.08 0.34 7.37
N ASN A 132 9.38 -0.94 7.60
CA ASN A 132 8.41 -2.03 7.57
C ASN A 132 7.55 -2.04 6.29
N VAL A 133 8.18 -1.83 5.13
CA VAL A 133 7.50 -1.83 3.83
C VAL A 133 7.94 -3.01 2.99
N PRO A 134 7.04 -3.55 2.14
CA PRO A 134 7.38 -4.62 1.22
C PRO A 134 8.45 -4.17 0.22
N PHE A 135 9.37 -5.07 -0.10
CA PHE A 135 10.49 -4.79 -0.98
C PHE A 135 10.63 -5.87 -2.05
N THR A 136 10.81 -5.45 -3.28
CA THR A 136 11.13 -6.35 -4.39
C THR A 136 12.30 -5.82 -5.21
N ILE A 137 13.02 -6.73 -5.84
CA ILE A 137 14.12 -6.42 -6.76
C ILE A 137 13.74 -6.94 -8.13
N ALA A 138 13.91 -6.10 -9.14
CA ALA A 138 13.76 -6.47 -10.54
C ALA A 138 15.06 -6.17 -11.28
N ASP A 139 15.41 -7.05 -12.21
CA ASP A 139 16.55 -6.83 -13.10
C ASP A 139 16.06 -6.17 -14.40
N ALA A 140 16.49 -4.95 -14.64
CA ALA A 140 16.09 -4.22 -15.84
C ALA A 140 16.64 -4.83 -17.13
N THR A 141 17.68 -5.68 -17.05
CA THR A 141 18.27 -6.33 -18.24
C THR A 141 17.41 -7.48 -18.75
N THR A 142 16.54 -8.05 -17.92
CA THR A 142 15.62 -9.13 -18.28
C THR A 142 14.26 -8.63 -18.72
N LEU A 143 13.98 -7.32 -18.53
CA LEU A 143 12.68 -6.74 -18.86
C LEU A 143 12.59 -6.47 -20.37
N THR A 144 11.51 -6.92 -20.97
CA THR A 144 11.19 -6.69 -22.38
C THR A 144 9.78 -6.12 -22.53
N GLU A 145 9.50 -5.52 -23.69
CA GLU A 145 8.13 -5.15 -24.03
C GLU A 145 7.26 -6.40 -24.21
N ALA A 146 5.96 -6.25 -23.88
CA ALA A 146 4.99 -7.32 -23.99
C ALA A 146 5.04 -8.01 -25.38
N GLY A 147 5.24 -9.33 -25.38
CA GLY A 147 5.31 -10.14 -26.60
C GLY A 147 6.71 -10.49 -27.11
N TYR A 148 7.77 -10.03 -26.45
CA TYR A 148 9.14 -10.48 -26.70
C TYR A 148 9.59 -11.49 -25.64
N VAL A 149 10.66 -12.23 -25.94
CA VAL A 149 11.24 -13.21 -25.01
C VAL A 149 11.93 -12.47 -23.87
N GLY A 150 11.32 -12.52 -22.70
CA GLY A 150 11.83 -11.88 -21.47
C GLY A 150 10.75 -11.80 -20.39
N GLU A 151 11.05 -11.13 -19.27
CA GLU A 151 10.06 -10.85 -18.23
C GLU A 151 9.28 -9.57 -18.61
N ASP A 152 7.95 -9.63 -18.56
CA ASP A 152 7.10 -8.47 -18.77
C ASP A 152 7.22 -7.48 -17.59
N VAL A 153 7.06 -6.20 -17.87
CA VAL A 153 7.13 -5.13 -16.85
C VAL A 153 6.08 -5.34 -15.75
N GLU A 154 4.93 -5.92 -16.10
CA GLU A 154 3.86 -6.27 -15.16
C GLU A 154 4.30 -7.30 -14.11
N ASN A 155 5.28 -8.13 -14.40
CA ASN A 155 5.85 -9.09 -13.46
C ASN A 155 6.49 -8.43 -12.24
N ILE A 156 6.97 -7.18 -12.37
CA ILE A 156 7.49 -6.41 -11.22
C ILE A 156 6.38 -6.14 -10.23
N ILE A 157 5.21 -5.68 -10.71
CA ILE A 157 4.04 -5.41 -9.90
C ILE A 157 3.53 -6.71 -9.26
N GLN A 158 3.49 -7.79 -10.02
CA GLN A 158 3.09 -9.10 -9.50
C GLN A 158 4.03 -9.59 -8.39
N LYS A 159 5.35 -9.47 -8.55
CA LYS A 159 6.34 -9.80 -7.52
C LYS A 159 6.14 -8.95 -6.26
N LEU A 160 5.82 -7.67 -6.41
CA LEU A 160 5.53 -6.78 -5.28
C LEU A 160 4.24 -7.19 -4.57
N LEU A 161 3.16 -7.43 -5.31
CA LEU A 161 1.87 -7.90 -4.76
C LEU A 161 2.01 -9.22 -3.99
N GLN A 162 2.79 -10.17 -4.50
CA GLN A 162 3.08 -11.41 -3.79
C GLN A 162 3.81 -11.18 -2.46
N LYS A 163 4.68 -10.16 -2.39
CA LYS A 163 5.37 -9.78 -1.15
C LYS A 163 4.48 -9.08 -0.13
N CYS A 164 3.38 -8.51 -0.59
CA CYS A 164 2.36 -7.84 0.24
C CYS A 164 1.18 -8.78 0.56
N ASP A 165 1.28 -10.10 0.29
CA ASP A 165 0.16 -11.04 0.40
C ASP A 165 -1.11 -10.54 -0.30
N TYR A 166 -0.93 -9.86 -1.44
CA TYR A 166 -1.97 -9.20 -2.24
C TYR A 166 -2.75 -8.07 -1.53
N CYS A 167 -2.22 -7.55 -0.43
CA CYS A 167 -2.78 -6.38 0.24
C CYS A 167 -2.36 -5.10 -0.47
N LEU A 168 -3.30 -4.42 -1.15
CA LEU A 168 -3.03 -3.20 -1.94
C LEU A 168 -2.72 -1.97 -1.08
N LEU A 169 -3.01 -2.00 0.21
CA LEU A 169 -2.73 -0.88 1.14
C LEU A 169 -1.23 -0.57 1.27
N TYR A 170 -0.38 -1.56 1.02
CA TYR A 170 1.08 -1.41 1.10
C TYR A 170 1.74 -1.05 -0.24
N THR A 171 0.98 -0.99 -1.32
CA THR A 171 1.54 -0.62 -2.63
C THR A 171 1.57 0.90 -2.78
N SER A 172 2.73 1.44 -3.19
CA SER A 172 2.83 2.85 -3.56
C SER A 172 1.84 3.17 -4.69
N PRO A 173 1.11 4.29 -4.63
CA PRO A 173 0.20 4.67 -5.70
C PRO A 173 0.93 4.72 -7.04
N SER A 174 0.32 4.12 -8.05
CA SER A 174 0.85 4.10 -9.42
C SER A 174 0.99 5.53 -9.95
N PRO A 175 1.99 5.83 -10.80
CA PRO A 175 2.07 7.11 -11.50
C PRO A 175 0.86 7.44 -12.38
N ARG A 176 -0.05 6.48 -12.60
CA ARG A 176 -1.30 6.69 -13.35
C ARG A 176 -2.43 7.27 -12.52
N ASP A 177 -2.26 7.31 -11.20
CA ASP A 177 -3.25 7.83 -10.25
C ASP A 177 -2.98 9.28 -9.83
N ALA A 178 -2.07 9.95 -10.55
CA ALA A 178 -1.67 11.34 -10.33
C ALA A 178 -2.10 12.24 -11.50
#